data_7192f30e7105b76ffee023f33826d5ce
#
_entry.id   7192f30e7105b76ffee023f33826d5ce
#
_cell.length_a   1.000
_cell.length_b   1.000
_cell.length_c   1.000
_cell.angle_alpha   90.00
_cell.angle_beta   90.00
_cell.angle_gamma   90.00
#
_symmetry.space_group_name_H-M   'P 1'
#
loop_
_entity.id
_entity.type
_entity.pdbx_description
1 polymer ?
#
loop_
_entity_poly.entity_id
_entity_poly.type
_entity_poly.pdbx_seq_one_letter_code
_entity_poly.pdbx_strand_id
1 'polypeptide(L)'
;MLAGDVDVIDKVSPTDVERLRKTPSVNVFAYQGLRALIIQPSFRAGSNEFIRDNAGKPLAENPLLDVRVRKALSLAINRPAIDERIMQGTVTEANQWMPANTFGYNPGIKNIPYDVKQAKDLLAQAGFPEGFQLTAHVPGDRYPQAPEVMQAVAQFWTRIGVKVQLEVLPWAVYAARPTRMSWQSA
;
A
#
# COMPACT_ATOMS: atom_id res chain seq x y z
N MET A 1 7.03 2.23 29.70
CA MET A 1 6.50 0.91 30.01
C MET A 1 7.57 -0.03 30.53
N LEU A 2 8.54 -0.51 29.76
CA LEU A 2 9.59 -1.39 30.30
C LEU A 2 10.45 -0.74 31.41
N ALA A 3 10.62 0.58 31.36
CA ALA A 3 11.28 1.37 32.40
C ALA A 3 10.36 1.78 33.55
N GLY A 4 9.07 1.44 33.50
CA GLY A 4 8.11 1.78 34.54
C GLY A 4 7.47 3.17 34.45
N ASP A 5 7.82 3.96 33.44
CA ASP A 5 7.31 5.35 33.31
C ASP A 5 5.84 5.43 32.86
N VAL A 6 5.33 4.36 32.24
CA VAL A 6 3.93 4.26 31.79
C VAL A 6 3.43 2.83 31.92
N ASP A 7 2.13 2.66 32.17
CA ASP A 7 1.48 1.36 32.38
C ASP A 7 0.90 0.80 31.07
N VAL A 8 0.47 1.65 30.14
CA VAL A 8 -0.16 1.26 28.88
C VAL A 8 0.45 2.04 27.71
N ILE A 9 0.68 1.34 26.62
CA ILE A 9 1.05 1.95 25.35
C ILE A 9 0.13 1.42 24.23
N ASP A 10 -0.21 2.26 23.28
CA ASP A 10 -0.88 1.90 22.03
C ASP A 10 0.12 1.97 20.85
N LYS A 11 -0.27 1.48 19.70
CA LYS A 11 0.52 1.56 18.44
C LYS A 11 1.94 0.98 18.55
N VAL A 12 2.05 -0.16 19.17
CA VAL A 12 3.31 -0.91 19.22
C VAL A 12 3.75 -1.25 17.79
N SER A 13 5.06 -1.05 17.52
CA SER A 13 5.63 -1.49 16.23
C SER A 13 5.44 -3.00 16.03
N PRO A 14 5.05 -3.48 14.85
CA PRO A 14 5.00 -4.91 14.55
C PRO A 14 6.29 -5.66 14.93
N THR A 15 7.45 -5.03 14.74
CA THR A 15 8.77 -5.58 15.06
C THR A 15 9.02 -5.79 16.55
N ASP A 16 8.28 -5.10 17.41
CA ASP A 16 8.42 -5.21 18.88
C ASP A 16 7.42 -6.19 19.51
N VAL A 17 6.36 -6.54 18.82
CA VAL A 17 5.25 -7.35 19.38
C VAL A 17 5.76 -8.68 19.91
N GLU A 18 6.59 -9.41 19.15
CA GLU A 18 7.10 -10.71 19.55
C GLU A 18 8.02 -10.62 20.77
N ARG A 19 8.87 -9.60 20.85
CA ARG A 19 9.74 -9.34 22.00
C ARG A 19 8.92 -9.01 23.24
N LEU A 20 7.88 -8.18 23.12
CA LEU A 20 7.01 -7.81 24.24
C LEU A 20 6.19 -8.99 24.76
N ARG A 21 5.70 -9.87 23.88
CA ARG A 21 5.00 -11.11 24.28
C ARG A 21 5.85 -12.03 25.13
N LYS A 22 7.17 -12.02 24.92
CA LYS A 22 8.14 -12.81 25.70
C LYS A 22 8.57 -12.15 27.02
N THR A 23 8.14 -10.92 27.28
CA THR A 23 8.48 -10.19 28.50
C THR A 23 7.48 -10.51 29.60
N PRO A 24 7.86 -11.17 30.74
CA PRO A 24 6.92 -11.66 31.74
C PRO A 24 6.05 -10.57 32.40
N SER A 25 6.52 -9.33 32.47
CA SER A 25 5.83 -8.19 33.06
C SER A 25 4.89 -7.45 32.10
N VAL A 26 4.74 -7.93 30.85
CA VAL A 26 3.98 -7.24 29.81
C VAL A 26 2.90 -8.14 29.25
N ASN A 27 1.67 -7.62 29.16
CA ASN A 27 0.58 -8.26 28.43
C ASN A 27 0.36 -7.54 27.09
N VAL A 28 0.36 -8.30 26.01
CA VAL A 28 0.12 -7.78 24.66
C VAL A 28 -1.26 -8.21 24.20
N PHE A 29 -2.15 -7.24 23.95
CA PHE A 29 -3.47 -7.44 23.39
C PHE A 29 -3.46 -6.97 21.94
N ALA A 30 -3.84 -7.86 21.02
CA ALA A 30 -3.92 -7.55 19.60
C ALA A 30 -5.35 -7.80 19.09
N TYR A 31 -5.94 -6.79 18.45
CA TYR A 31 -7.26 -6.87 17.85
C TYR A 31 -7.21 -6.35 16.42
N GLN A 32 -7.99 -6.96 15.55
CA GLN A 32 -8.18 -6.45 14.20
C GLN A 32 -8.91 -5.09 14.28
N GLY A 33 -8.20 -4.05 13.89
CA GLY A 33 -8.74 -2.69 13.83
C GLY A 33 -9.45 -2.39 12.51
N LEU A 34 -10.01 -1.18 12.41
CA LEU A 34 -10.66 -0.67 11.20
C LEU A 34 -9.71 0.08 10.26
N ARG A 35 -8.41 0.09 10.56
CA ARG A 35 -7.43 0.76 9.70
C ARG A 35 -6.95 -0.17 8.59
N ALA A 36 -6.97 0.32 7.36
CA ALA A 36 -6.34 -0.34 6.23
C ALA A 36 -5.22 0.53 5.66
N LEU A 37 -4.09 -0.08 5.28
CA LEU A 37 -3.10 0.55 4.42
C LEU A 37 -3.58 0.41 2.97
N ILE A 38 -3.76 1.53 2.31
CA ILE A 38 -4.34 1.59 0.98
C ILE A 38 -3.39 2.34 0.05
N ILE A 39 -3.14 1.77 -1.11
CA ILE A 39 -2.50 2.47 -2.21
C ILE A 39 -3.61 3.12 -3.04
N GLN A 40 -3.61 4.44 -3.05
CA GLN A 40 -4.60 5.20 -3.78
C GLN A 40 -4.00 5.71 -5.10
N PRO A 41 -4.46 5.19 -6.27
CA PRO A 41 -4.01 5.69 -7.55
C PRO A 41 -4.58 7.09 -7.83
N SER A 42 -3.82 7.92 -8.53
CA SER A 42 -4.35 9.18 -9.08
C SER A 42 -5.27 8.89 -10.24
N PHE A 43 -6.49 9.42 -10.21
CA PHE A 43 -7.46 9.35 -11.31
C PHE A 43 -7.50 10.62 -12.16
N ARG A 44 -6.49 11.48 -12.06
CA ARG A 44 -6.39 12.68 -12.88
C ARG A 44 -6.14 12.29 -14.35
N ALA A 45 -6.99 12.77 -15.25
CA ALA A 45 -6.81 12.58 -16.70
C ALA A 45 -5.64 13.40 -17.26
N GLY A 46 -5.14 12.99 -18.40
CA GLY A 46 -4.04 13.62 -19.12
C GLY A 46 -2.67 13.35 -18.51
N SER A 47 -1.69 14.07 -19.00
CA SER A 47 -0.31 13.95 -18.55
C SER A 47 -0.14 14.41 -17.12
N ASN A 48 0.71 13.71 -16.37
CA ASN A 48 1.13 14.14 -15.06
C ASN A 48 2.64 13.89 -14.85
N GLU A 49 3.28 14.76 -14.08
CA GLU A 49 4.73 14.74 -13.86
C GLU A 49 5.24 13.51 -13.09
N PHE A 50 4.33 12.78 -12.42
CA PHE A 50 4.65 11.62 -11.58
C PHE A 50 4.58 10.30 -12.34
N ILE A 51 4.18 10.31 -13.63
CA ILE A 51 4.08 9.10 -14.44
C ILE A 51 4.80 9.32 -15.77
N ARG A 52 5.78 8.46 -16.06
CA ARG A 52 6.70 8.61 -17.18
C ARG A 52 6.84 7.28 -17.93
N ASP A 53 7.24 7.36 -19.17
CA ASP A 53 7.72 6.19 -19.91
C ASP A 53 9.10 5.71 -19.38
N ASN A 54 9.61 4.62 -19.94
CA ASN A 54 10.91 4.08 -19.54
C ASN A 54 12.11 4.95 -19.93
N ALA A 55 11.91 5.93 -20.82
CA ALA A 55 12.91 6.95 -21.18
C ALA A 55 12.85 8.19 -20.27
N GLY A 56 11.91 8.25 -19.34
CA GLY A 56 11.74 9.35 -18.37
C GLY A 56 10.87 10.50 -18.90
N LYS A 57 10.23 10.37 -20.07
CA LYS A 57 9.31 11.38 -20.60
C LYS A 57 7.93 11.20 -19.98
N PRO A 58 7.25 12.28 -19.53
CA PRO A 58 5.88 12.20 -19.05
C PRO A 58 4.96 11.55 -20.10
N LEU A 59 4.11 10.62 -19.65
CA LEU A 59 3.10 10.00 -20.51
C LEU A 59 2.01 11.04 -20.84
N ALA A 60 1.49 11.00 -22.07
CA ALA A 60 0.42 11.88 -22.51
C ALA A 60 -0.89 11.61 -21.76
N GLU A 61 -1.15 10.34 -21.45
CA GLU A 61 -2.33 9.88 -20.73
C GLU A 61 -1.92 9.13 -19.47
N ASN A 62 -2.79 9.21 -18.46
CA ASN A 62 -2.59 8.54 -17.17
C ASN A 62 -2.95 7.04 -17.28
N PRO A 63 -1.98 6.11 -17.26
CA PRO A 63 -2.25 4.67 -17.36
C PRO A 63 -3.10 4.13 -16.20
N LEU A 64 -3.11 4.80 -15.05
CA LEU A 64 -3.89 4.37 -13.88
C LEU A 64 -5.41 4.52 -14.08
N LEU A 65 -5.86 5.20 -15.15
CA LEU A 65 -7.26 5.26 -15.54
C LEU A 65 -7.74 3.93 -16.16
N ASP A 66 -6.83 3.14 -16.73
CA ASP A 66 -7.18 1.84 -17.26
C ASP A 66 -7.32 0.82 -16.12
N VAL A 67 -8.48 0.17 -16.05
CA VAL A 67 -8.76 -0.86 -15.04
C VAL A 67 -7.81 -2.05 -15.13
N ARG A 68 -7.31 -2.38 -16.34
CA ARG A 68 -6.35 -3.47 -16.57
C ARG A 68 -5.03 -3.17 -15.89
N VAL A 69 -4.55 -1.92 -15.97
CA VAL A 69 -3.34 -1.46 -15.28
C VAL A 69 -3.50 -1.56 -13.77
N ARG A 70 -4.59 -1.03 -13.21
CA ARG A 70 -4.85 -1.12 -11.76
C ARG A 70 -4.93 -2.56 -11.27
N LYS A 71 -5.59 -3.44 -12.05
CA LYS A 71 -5.69 -4.86 -11.73
C LYS A 71 -4.31 -5.53 -11.79
N ALA A 72 -3.49 -5.22 -12.79
CA ALA A 72 -2.13 -5.71 -12.91
C ALA A 72 -1.27 -5.32 -11.70
N LEU A 73 -1.30 -4.04 -11.31
CA LEU A 73 -0.60 -3.57 -10.11
C LEU A 73 -1.04 -4.31 -8.85
N SER A 74 -2.33 -4.58 -8.70
CA SER A 74 -2.85 -5.32 -7.55
C SER A 74 -2.45 -6.80 -7.55
N LEU A 75 -2.52 -7.49 -8.70
CA LEU A 75 -2.10 -8.89 -8.86
C LEU A 75 -0.59 -9.08 -8.62
N ALA A 76 0.22 -8.08 -8.87
CA ALA A 76 1.66 -8.14 -8.65
C ALA A 76 2.09 -8.07 -7.19
N ILE A 77 1.21 -7.71 -6.26
CA ILE A 77 1.54 -7.55 -4.83
C ILE A 77 1.38 -8.88 -4.09
N ASN A 78 2.46 -9.40 -3.55
CA ASN A 78 2.44 -10.57 -2.65
C ASN A 78 2.12 -10.11 -1.22
N ARG A 79 0.83 -9.99 -0.90
CA ARG A 79 0.35 -9.52 0.42
C ARG A 79 0.72 -10.46 1.56
N PRO A 80 0.63 -11.79 1.42
CA PRO A 80 1.11 -12.71 2.46
C PRO A 80 2.59 -12.50 2.81
N ALA A 81 3.45 -12.28 1.82
CA ALA A 81 4.87 -12.03 2.08
C ALA A 81 5.12 -10.68 2.79
N ILE A 82 4.28 -9.66 2.55
CA ILE A 82 4.33 -8.40 3.30
C ILE A 82 3.95 -8.64 4.75
N ASP A 83 2.87 -9.37 5.01
CA ASP A 83 2.47 -9.68 6.39
C ASP A 83 3.56 -10.46 7.12
N GLU A 84 4.03 -11.54 6.55
CA GLU A 84 5.03 -12.41 7.15
C GLU A 84 6.35 -11.67 7.46
N ARG A 85 6.88 -10.90 6.49
CA ARG A 85 8.26 -10.38 6.55
C ARG A 85 8.37 -8.98 7.12
N ILE A 86 7.33 -8.16 6.96
CA ILE A 86 7.35 -6.76 7.37
C ILE A 86 6.42 -6.53 8.55
N MET A 87 5.19 -7.06 8.47
CA MET A 87 4.17 -6.86 9.50
C MET A 87 4.17 -7.94 10.58
N GLN A 88 4.98 -8.99 10.42
CA GLN A 88 5.20 -10.07 11.41
C GLN A 88 3.91 -10.75 11.90
N GLY A 89 2.97 -11.00 10.99
CA GLY A 89 1.69 -11.64 11.30
C GLY A 89 0.73 -10.77 12.11
N THR A 90 0.94 -9.45 12.13
CA THR A 90 0.09 -8.53 12.91
C THR A 90 -1.03 -7.88 12.11
N VAL A 91 -1.13 -8.19 10.81
CA VAL A 91 -2.16 -7.63 9.94
C VAL A 91 -2.96 -8.73 9.25
N THR A 92 -4.07 -8.34 8.66
CA THR A 92 -4.91 -9.21 7.82
C THR A 92 -5.03 -8.60 6.44
N GLU A 93 -4.99 -9.42 5.40
CA GLU A 93 -5.20 -8.94 4.04
C GLU A 93 -6.59 -8.33 3.89
N ALA A 94 -6.65 -7.08 3.44
CA ALA A 94 -7.89 -6.36 3.19
C ALA A 94 -8.30 -6.46 1.72
N ASN A 95 -9.45 -7.06 1.46
CA ASN A 95 -10.08 -7.14 0.14
C ASN A 95 -11.23 -6.14 -0.05
N GLN A 96 -11.61 -5.48 1.02
CA GLN A 96 -12.68 -4.48 1.09
C GLN A 96 -12.48 -3.54 2.28
N TRP A 97 -13.26 -2.47 2.36
CA TRP A 97 -13.16 -1.47 3.43
C TRP A 97 -13.58 -1.99 4.80
N MET A 98 -14.57 -2.88 4.83
CA MET A 98 -15.10 -3.42 6.08
C MET A 98 -14.37 -4.72 6.41
N PRO A 99 -13.75 -4.82 7.60
CA PRO A 99 -13.18 -6.09 8.06
C PRO A 99 -14.27 -7.11 8.37
N ALA A 100 -13.88 -8.38 8.42
CA ALA A 100 -14.78 -9.45 8.85
C ALA A 100 -15.42 -9.12 10.21
N ASN A 101 -16.65 -9.56 10.41
CA ASN A 101 -17.46 -9.32 11.61
C ASN A 101 -17.92 -7.86 11.82
N THR A 102 -17.82 -7.00 10.81
CA THR A 102 -18.40 -5.65 10.87
C THR A 102 -19.57 -5.51 9.94
N PHE A 103 -20.48 -4.57 10.24
CA PHE A 103 -21.60 -4.24 9.37
C PHE A 103 -21.09 -3.80 8.00
N GLY A 104 -21.68 -4.34 6.95
CA GLY A 104 -21.30 -4.04 5.55
C GLY A 104 -20.20 -4.95 4.99
N TYR A 105 -19.64 -5.88 5.77
CA TYR A 105 -18.74 -6.90 5.24
C TYR A 105 -19.45 -7.85 4.27
N ASN A 106 -18.88 -8.07 3.10
CA ASN A 106 -19.41 -9.02 2.13
C ASN A 106 -18.46 -10.22 1.96
N PRO A 107 -18.81 -11.42 2.47
CA PRO A 107 -17.97 -12.61 2.36
C PRO A 107 -17.81 -13.12 0.91
N GLY A 108 -18.63 -12.63 -0.02
CA GLY A 108 -18.52 -12.94 -1.46
C GLY A 108 -17.34 -12.27 -2.15
N ILE A 109 -16.80 -11.15 -1.59
CA ILE A 109 -15.62 -10.48 -2.14
C ILE A 109 -14.38 -11.25 -1.74
N LYS A 110 -13.68 -11.82 -2.72
CA LYS A 110 -12.46 -12.61 -2.49
C LYS A 110 -11.21 -11.75 -2.63
N ASN A 111 -10.13 -12.18 -1.96
CA ASN A 111 -8.82 -11.58 -2.09
C ASN A 111 -8.33 -11.68 -3.54
N ILE A 112 -7.61 -10.65 -3.99
CA ILE A 112 -6.96 -10.66 -5.30
C ILE A 112 -5.70 -11.53 -5.17
N PRO A 113 -5.55 -12.62 -5.97
CA PRO A 113 -4.41 -13.51 -5.87
C PRO A 113 -3.12 -12.79 -6.30
N TYR A 114 -1.99 -13.31 -5.84
CA TYR A 114 -0.69 -12.92 -6.37
C TYR A 114 -0.42 -13.68 -7.66
N ASP A 115 -0.40 -12.97 -8.80
CA ASP A 115 -0.17 -13.54 -10.13
C ASP A 115 0.62 -12.58 -11.03
N VAL A 116 1.93 -12.78 -11.05
CA VAL A 116 2.85 -11.95 -11.85
C VAL A 116 2.64 -12.15 -13.36
N LYS A 117 2.28 -13.37 -13.79
CA LYS A 117 2.05 -13.66 -15.20
C LYS A 117 0.83 -12.90 -15.70
N GLN A 118 -0.31 -13.05 -15.02
CA GLN A 118 -1.53 -12.34 -15.37
C GLN A 118 -1.34 -10.82 -15.29
N ALA A 119 -0.55 -10.32 -14.32
CA ALA A 119 -0.24 -8.91 -14.21
C ALA A 119 0.50 -8.38 -15.45
N LYS A 120 1.52 -9.10 -15.95
CA LYS A 120 2.24 -8.75 -17.19
C LYS A 120 1.32 -8.79 -18.41
N ASP A 121 0.52 -9.83 -18.53
CA ASP A 121 -0.43 -9.97 -19.65
C ASP A 121 -1.41 -8.79 -19.69
N LEU A 122 -1.92 -8.34 -18.55
CA LEU A 122 -2.82 -7.19 -18.46
C LEU A 122 -2.13 -5.87 -18.81
N LEU A 123 -0.88 -5.67 -18.37
CA LEU A 123 -0.09 -4.49 -18.75
C LEU A 123 0.15 -4.44 -20.27
N ALA A 124 0.51 -5.56 -20.87
CA ALA A 124 0.69 -5.66 -22.32
C ALA A 124 -0.60 -5.35 -23.08
N GLN A 125 -1.75 -5.90 -22.65
CA GLN A 125 -3.06 -5.59 -23.23
C GLN A 125 -3.47 -4.13 -23.07
N ALA A 126 -2.97 -3.45 -22.03
CA ALA A 126 -3.20 -2.04 -21.79
C ALA A 126 -2.22 -1.12 -22.57
N GLY A 127 -1.29 -1.71 -23.36
CA GLY A 127 -0.32 -0.94 -24.15
C GLY A 127 1.00 -0.68 -23.43
N PHE A 128 1.26 -1.32 -22.30
CA PHE A 128 2.48 -1.14 -21.49
C PHE A 128 3.25 -2.47 -21.31
N PRO A 129 3.67 -3.17 -22.39
CA PRO A 129 4.36 -4.46 -22.25
C PRO A 129 5.70 -4.35 -21.50
N GLU A 130 6.38 -3.20 -21.62
CA GLU A 130 7.64 -2.90 -20.92
C GLU A 130 7.43 -2.14 -19.61
N GLY A 131 6.15 -1.93 -19.21
CA GLY A 131 5.80 -1.13 -18.04
C GLY A 131 6.01 0.37 -18.23
N PHE A 132 6.18 1.06 -17.11
CA PHE A 132 6.36 2.52 -17.04
C PHE A 132 6.99 2.91 -15.70
N GLN A 133 7.25 4.20 -15.49
CA GLN A 133 7.76 4.74 -14.24
C GLN A 133 6.66 5.54 -13.54
N LEU A 134 6.58 5.43 -12.21
CA LEU A 134 5.69 6.27 -11.39
C LEU A 134 6.39 6.72 -10.11
N THR A 135 5.97 7.87 -9.60
CA THR A 135 6.34 8.34 -8.27
C THR A 135 5.23 8.01 -7.29
N ALA A 136 5.59 7.38 -6.17
CA ALA A 136 4.68 7.10 -5.08
C ALA A 136 5.09 7.89 -3.84
N HIS A 137 4.13 8.58 -3.23
CA HIS A 137 4.31 9.29 -1.98
C HIS A 137 3.81 8.45 -0.81
N VAL A 138 4.59 8.38 0.26
CA VAL A 138 4.20 7.65 1.48
C VAL A 138 4.52 8.47 2.72
N PRO A 139 3.60 8.57 3.70
CA PRO A 139 3.91 9.20 4.97
C PRO A 139 4.85 8.31 5.79
N GLY A 140 5.99 8.88 6.24
CA GLY A 140 7.03 8.14 6.95
C GLY A 140 6.77 7.95 8.44
N ASP A 141 5.92 8.79 9.03
CA ASP A 141 5.74 8.91 10.48
C ASP A 141 4.29 8.71 10.96
N ARG A 142 3.39 8.27 10.07
CA ARG A 142 1.95 8.18 10.37
C ARG A 142 1.45 6.76 10.60
N TYR A 143 1.90 5.83 9.80
CA TYR A 143 1.44 4.44 9.81
C TYR A 143 2.59 3.49 10.04
N PRO A 144 2.43 2.46 10.89
CA PRO A 144 3.48 1.49 11.15
C PRO A 144 3.97 0.84 9.84
N GLN A 145 5.28 0.82 9.63
CA GLN A 145 5.97 0.18 8.52
C GLN A 145 5.48 0.61 7.11
N ALA A 146 4.82 1.76 6.96
CA ALA A 146 4.31 2.19 5.66
C ALA A 146 5.40 2.39 4.61
N PRO A 147 6.57 2.98 4.91
CA PRO A 147 7.68 3.06 3.97
C PRO A 147 8.19 1.68 3.53
N GLU A 148 8.37 0.76 4.47
CA GLU A 148 8.87 -0.60 4.23
C GLU A 148 7.88 -1.42 3.39
N VAL A 149 6.60 -1.31 3.69
CA VAL A 149 5.52 -1.92 2.90
C VAL A 149 5.54 -1.37 1.48
N MET A 150 5.62 -0.05 1.31
CA MET A 150 5.63 0.55 -0.02
C MET A 150 6.91 0.24 -0.80
N GLN A 151 8.04 0.10 -0.12
CA GLN A 151 9.29 -0.35 -0.72
C GLN A 151 9.18 -1.80 -1.25
N ALA A 152 8.56 -2.69 -0.49
CA ALA A 152 8.28 -4.06 -0.96
C ALA A 152 7.32 -4.07 -2.15
N VAL A 153 6.27 -3.26 -2.13
CA VAL A 153 5.36 -3.08 -3.27
C VAL A 153 6.11 -2.59 -4.51
N ALA A 154 6.99 -1.61 -4.37
CA ALA A 154 7.83 -1.12 -5.47
C ALA A 154 8.69 -2.23 -6.09
N GLN A 155 9.27 -3.10 -5.25
CA GLN A 155 10.02 -4.26 -5.72
C GLN A 155 9.13 -5.28 -6.45
N PHE A 156 7.91 -5.52 -5.98
CA PHE A 156 6.96 -6.39 -6.69
C PHE A 156 6.57 -5.80 -8.04
N TRP A 157 6.31 -4.51 -8.13
CA TRP A 157 5.94 -3.84 -9.38
C TRP A 157 7.10 -3.80 -10.38
N THR A 158 8.34 -3.72 -9.91
CA THR A 158 9.52 -3.83 -10.79
C THR A 158 9.55 -5.17 -11.55
N ARG A 159 9.03 -6.26 -10.98
CA ARG A 159 8.96 -7.58 -11.63
C ARG A 159 8.01 -7.61 -12.84
N ILE A 160 7.10 -6.65 -12.90
CA ILE A 160 6.16 -6.48 -14.03
C ILE A 160 6.49 -5.27 -14.90
N GLY A 161 7.71 -4.71 -14.78
CA GLY A 161 8.19 -3.58 -15.59
C GLY A 161 7.83 -2.19 -15.04
N VAL A 162 7.06 -2.10 -13.93
CA VAL A 162 6.69 -0.80 -13.36
C VAL A 162 7.72 -0.38 -12.32
N LYS A 163 8.47 0.69 -12.62
CA LYS A 163 9.49 1.24 -11.74
C LYS A 163 8.90 2.33 -10.86
N VAL A 164 9.19 2.29 -9.57
CA VAL A 164 8.65 3.25 -8.60
C VAL A 164 9.77 4.10 -8.04
N GLN A 165 9.63 5.41 -8.17
CA GLN A 165 10.36 6.38 -7.37
C GLN A 165 9.57 6.61 -6.07
N LEU A 166 10.12 6.19 -4.94
CA LEU A 166 9.45 6.34 -3.66
C LEU A 166 9.89 7.63 -2.99
N GLU A 167 8.93 8.48 -2.63
CA GLU A 167 9.12 9.68 -1.83
C GLU A 167 8.50 9.50 -0.45
N VAL A 168 9.36 9.35 0.56
CA VAL A 168 8.95 9.27 1.97
C VAL A 168 8.88 10.68 2.53
N LEU A 169 7.71 11.07 3.05
CA LEU A 169 7.42 12.42 3.49
C LEU A 169 6.94 12.44 4.94
N PRO A 170 7.30 13.45 5.75
CA PRO A 170 6.63 13.69 7.01
C PRO A 170 5.11 13.88 6.80
N TRP A 171 4.30 13.39 7.73
CA TRP A 171 2.84 13.47 7.63
C TRP A 171 2.31 14.88 7.33
N ALA A 172 2.88 15.90 7.99
CA ALA A 172 2.47 17.29 7.77
C ALA A 172 2.66 17.75 6.31
N VAL A 173 3.75 17.33 5.67
CA VAL A 173 4.04 17.62 4.26
C VAL A 173 3.15 16.79 3.34
N TYR A 174 3.00 15.49 3.66
CA TYR A 174 2.15 14.58 2.90
C TYR A 174 0.68 15.05 2.90
N ALA A 175 0.15 15.42 4.06
CA ALA A 175 -1.24 15.86 4.21
C ALA A 175 -1.50 17.24 3.61
N ALA A 176 -0.50 18.12 3.59
CA ALA A 176 -0.60 19.45 2.98
C ALA A 176 -0.43 19.42 1.46
N ARG A 177 0.16 18.36 0.89
CA ARG A 177 0.15 18.19 -0.56
C ARG A 177 -1.30 18.11 -1.02
N PRO A 178 -1.71 18.96 -1.98
CA PRO A 178 -3.04 18.83 -2.53
C PRO A 178 -3.10 17.43 -3.16
N THR A 179 -3.64 16.49 -2.41
CA THR A 179 -4.36 15.39 -3.03
C THR A 179 -5.43 16.10 -3.84
N ARG A 180 -5.15 16.37 -5.10
CA ARG A 180 -6.15 16.98 -5.99
C ARG A 180 -7.23 15.94 -6.33
N MET A 181 -7.79 15.37 -5.30
CA MET A 181 -9.20 15.10 -5.22
C MET A 181 -9.86 16.43 -4.85
N SER A 182 -10.03 17.32 -5.80
CA SER A 182 -11.05 18.33 -5.68
C SER A 182 -12.39 17.59 -5.72
N TRP A 183 -12.93 17.30 -4.55
CA TRP A 183 -14.37 17.26 -4.38
C TRP A 183 -14.84 18.69 -4.68
N GLN A 184 -14.90 19.06 -5.95
CA GLN A 184 -15.75 20.15 -6.36
C GLN A 184 -17.15 19.57 -6.30
N SER A 185 -17.81 19.83 -5.17
CA SER A 185 -19.26 19.82 -5.10
C SER A 185 -19.79 20.68 -6.24
N ALA A 186 -20.47 20.02 -7.18
CA ALA A 186 -21.34 20.69 -8.11
C ALA A 186 -22.53 21.27 -7.34
#